data_dbec761027d9104dd4c237381291e708
#
_entry.id   dbec761027d9104dd4c237381291e708
#
_cell.length_a   1.000
_cell.length_b   1.000
_cell.length_c   1.000
_cell.angle_alpha   90.00
_cell.angle_beta   90.00
_cell.angle_gamma   90.00
#
_symmetry.space_group_name_H-M   'P 1'
#
loop_
_entity.id
_entity.type
_entity.pdbx_description
1 polymer ?
#
loop_
_entity_poly.entity_id
_entity_poly.type
_entity_poly.pdbx_seq_one_letter_code
_entity_poly.pdbx_strand_id
1 'polypeptide(L)'
;NWVNTRVYYNAQAVEHPSQAVCSFAYYPKEHCAFMMSLDESSIPRSYEEAMQYEDWKESVSDEANAMIKNDTWFESELPKGKKAVTSKWIFTIKYLPDGTIDRKKTRLVARGYTQTYGEDYIDTFAPVAKLHTIRIVLSLAVNLEWELWQMDVKNAFLQGELEDEVYMYPPPGLEHLVQPGNVLRLKKAIYGLKQSPRAWYNKLSTTLNGRGFKKSELDHTLFTLTTPSGIICLLVYVDDIIITGSDCLLYTSPSPRDYAAS
;
A
#
# COMPACT_ATOMS: atom_id res chain seq x y z
N ASN A 1 3.92 -20.94 3.71
CA ASN A 1 4.79 -21.64 2.76
C ASN A 1 5.54 -20.60 1.94
N TRP A 2 6.81 -20.37 2.28
CA TRP A 2 7.71 -19.58 1.47
C TRP A 2 8.03 -20.38 0.22
N VAL A 3 7.66 -19.89 -0.94
CA VAL A 3 8.17 -20.42 -2.19
C VAL A 3 9.64 -20.03 -2.26
N ASN A 4 10.50 -21.01 -2.02
CA ASN A 4 11.96 -20.87 -2.09
C ASN A 4 12.34 -20.85 -3.58
N THR A 5 12.23 -19.69 -4.22
CA THR A 5 12.67 -19.51 -5.60
C THR A 5 14.21 -19.48 -5.59
N ARG A 6 14.83 -20.66 -5.66
CA ARG A 6 16.27 -20.74 -5.92
C ARG A 6 16.51 -20.32 -7.35
N VAL A 7 17.03 -19.14 -7.53
CA VAL A 7 17.57 -18.71 -8.82
C VAL A 7 18.88 -19.46 -9.04
N TYR A 8 18.86 -20.48 -9.90
CA TYR A 8 20.07 -21.15 -10.35
C TYR A 8 20.64 -20.35 -11.52
N TYR A 9 21.84 -19.81 -11.36
CA TYR A 9 22.60 -19.31 -12.49
C TYR A 9 23.92 -20.10 -12.62
N ASN A 10 24.31 -20.37 -13.85
CA ASN A 10 25.60 -20.97 -14.13
C ASN A 10 26.61 -19.85 -14.39
N ALA A 11 27.41 -19.52 -13.39
CA ALA A 11 28.40 -18.45 -13.47
C ALA A 11 29.48 -18.66 -14.55
N GLN A 12 29.62 -19.90 -15.04
CA GLN A 12 30.58 -20.23 -16.10
C GLN A 12 30.06 -19.95 -17.52
N ALA A 13 28.74 -19.67 -17.66
CA ALA A 13 28.08 -19.49 -18.96
C ALA A 13 27.86 -18.02 -19.32
N VAL A 14 28.20 -17.05 -18.45
CA VAL A 14 27.97 -15.62 -18.67
C VAL A 14 29.19 -14.80 -18.31
N GLU A 15 29.57 -13.87 -19.19
CA GLU A 15 30.68 -12.95 -18.97
C GLU A 15 30.46 -11.98 -17.80
N HIS A 16 29.20 -11.69 -17.46
CA HIS A 16 28.84 -10.78 -16.39
C HIS A 16 27.55 -11.24 -15.68
N PRO A 17 27.50 -11.26 -14.32
CA PRO A 17 26.33 -11.71 -13.56
C PRO A 17 25.02 -11.00 -13.90
N SER A 18 25.08 -9.72 -14.28
CA SER A 18 23.91 -8.95 -14.71
C SER A 18 23.29 -9.45 -16.03
N GLN A 19 24.05 -10.12 -16.90
CA GLN A 19 23.54 -10.71 -18.13
C GLN A 19 22.69 -11.95 -17.86
N ALA A 20 23.00 -12.68 -16.77
CA ALA A 20 22.21 -13.85 -16.37
C ALA A 20 20.81 -13.48 -15.86
N VAL A 21 20.67 -12.30 -15.25
CA VAL A 21 19.39 -11.82 -14.67
C VAL A 21 18.41 -11.36 -15.75
N CYS A 22 18.91 -10.98 -16.95
CA CYS A 22 18.08 -10.46 -18.04
C CYS A 22 17.79 -11.48 -19.15
N SER A 23 18.26 -12.72 -19.04
CA SER A 23 18.10 -13.74 -20.09
C SER A 23 17.03 -14.77 -19.74
N PHE A 24 15.96 -14.85 -20.53
CA PHE A 24 14.94 -15.91 -20.46
C PHE A 24 15.47 -17.31 -20.81
N ALA A 25 16.68 -17.42 -21.39
CA ALA A 25 17.25 -18.68 -21.82
C ALA A 25 17.52 -19.69 -20.69
N TYR A 26 17.52 -19.23 -19.44
CA TYR A 26 17.80 -20.04 -18.26
C TYR A 26 16.56 -20.41 -17.45
N TYR A 27 15.38 -19.96 -17.86
CA TYR A 27 14.13 -20.34 -17.19
C TYR A 27 13.54 -21.62 -17.78
N PRO A 28 12.92 -22.50 -16.97
CA PRO A 28 12.13 -23.61 -17.48
C PRO A 28 11.08 -23.11 -18.47
N LYS A 29 10.74 -23.94 -19.47
CA LYS A 29 9.75 -23.59 -20.50
C LYS A 29 8.39 -23.22 -19.88
N GLU A 30 8.04 -23.90 -18.80
CA GLU A 30 6.82 -23.64 -18.02
C GLU A 30 6.84 -22.25 -17.39
N HIS A 31 8.00 -21.80 -16.92
CA HIS A 31 8.15 -20.45 -16.35
C HIS A 31 8.10 -19.38 -17.44
N CYS A 32 8.71 -19.63 -18.61
CA CYS A 32 8.59 -18.75 -19.75
C CYS A 32 7.15 -18.69 -20.28
N ALA A 33 6.46 -19.82 -20.34
CA ALA A 33 5.04 -19.88 -20.71
C ALA A 33 4.16 -19.12 -19.71
N PHE A 34 4.44 -19.24 -18.41
CA PHE A 34 3.78 -18.47 -17.37
C PHE A 34 4.01 -16.96 -17.53
N MET A 35 5.26 -16.55 -17.75
CA MET A 35 5.60 -15.13 -17.99
C MET A 35 4.93 -14.58 -19.27
N MET A 36 4.85 -15.39 -20.34
CA MET A 36 4.14 -15.04 -21.57
C MET A 36 2.62 -14.97 -21.36
N SER A 37 2.04 -15.88 -20.56
CA SER A 37 0.61 -15.85 -20.23
C SER A 37 0.22 -14.62 -19.38
N LEU A 38 1.16 -14.08 -18.61
CA LEU A 38 0.97 -12.80 -17.90
C LEU A 38 0.87 -11.61 -18.88
N ASP A 39 1.57 -11.70 -19.99
CA ASP A 39 1.56 -10.65 -21.04
C ASP A 39 0.31 -10.74 -21.93
N GLU A 40 -0.28 -11.94 -22.07
CA GLU A 40 -1.54 -12.17 -22.80
C GLU A 40 -2.78 -11.82 -21.98
N SER A 41 -2.68 -11.72 -20.64
CA SER A 41 -3.79 -11.27 -19.83
C SER A 41 -4.02 -9.78 -20.11
N SER A 42 -5.12 -9.44 -20.77
CA SER A 42 -5.47 -8.08 -21.18
C SER A 42 -5.76 -7.19 -19.95
N ILE A 43 -4.66 -6.64 -19.38
CA ILE A 43 -4.78 -5.59 -18.38
C ILE A 43 -5.15 -4.30 -19.11
N PRO A 44 -6.30 -3.69 -18.80
CA PRO A 44 -6.73 -2.46 -19.45
C PRO A 44 -5.71 -1.34 -19.29
N ARG A 45 -5.48 -0.58 -20.34
CA ARG A 45 -4.57 0.56 -20.35
C ARG A 45 -5.27 1.87 -20.00
N SER A 46 -6.60 1.90 -20.12
CA SER A 46 -7.43 3.06 -19.81
C SER A 46 -8.70 2.68 -19.08
N TYR A 47 -9.37 3.69 -18.51
CA TYR A 47 -10.68 3.53 -17.91
C TYR A 47 -11.72 3.04 -18.92
N GLU A 48 -11.74 3.60 -20.12
CA GLU A 48 -12.67 3.28 -21.19
C GLU A 48 -12.53 1.82 -21.64
N GLU A 49 -11.31 1.32 -21.70
CA GLU A 49 -11.03 -0.09 -22.02
C GLU A 49 -11.51 -1.00 -20.89
N ALA A 50 -11.26 -0.63 -19.62
CA ALA A 50 -11.71 -1.39 -18.46
C ALA A 50 -13.25 -1.50 -18.42
N MET A 51 -13.95 -0.46 -18.81
CA MET A 51 -15.43 -0.42 -18.82
C MET A 51 -16.05 -1.35 -19.88
N GLN A 52 -15.26 -2.04 -20.68
CA GLN A 52 -15.75 -3.07 -21.62
C GLN A 52 -15.91 -4.45 -20.95
N TYR A 53 -15.36 -4.64 -19.74
CA TYR A 53 -15.32 -5.91 -19.03
C TYR A 53 -15.97 -5.79 -17.64
N GLU A 54 -16.92 -6.66 -17.33
CA GLU A 54 -17.73 -6.59 -16.08
C GLU A 54 -16.86 -6.71 -14.82
N ASP A 55 -15.89 -7.61 -14.81
CA ASP A 55 -15.00 -7.82 -13.66
C ASP A 55 -14.07 -6.63 -13.39
N TRP A 56 -13.70 -5.84 -14.41
CA TRP A 56 -13.00 -4.58 -14.21
C TRP A 56 -13.94 -3.46 -13.76
N LYS A 57 -15.20 -3.43 -14.24
CA LYS A 57 -16.22 -2.48 -13.73
C LYS A 57 -16.45 -2.67 -12.24
N GLU A 58 -16.62 -3.94 -11.80
CA GLU A 58 -16.77 -4.28 -10.39
C GLU A 58 -15.55 -3.79 -9.58
N SER A 59 -14.34 -4.09 -10.03
CA SER A 59 -13.11 -3.67 -9.35
C SER A 59 -12.95 -2.13 -9.25
N VAL A 60 -13.37 -1.38 -10.27
CA VAL A 60 -13.39 0.09 -10.24
C VAL A 60 -14.43 0.59 -9.26
N SER A 61 -15.64 0.00 -9.28
CA SER A 61 -16.72 0.34 -8.38
C SER A 61 -16.33 0.10 -6.91
N ASP A 62 -15.68 -1.01 -6.63
CA ASP A 62 -15.19 -1.33 -5.28
C ASP A 62 -14.21 -0.28 -4.75
N GLU A 63 -13.24 0.12 -5.57
CA GLU A 63 -12.27 1.15 -5.19
C GLU A 63 -12.95 2.53 -5.00
N ALA A 64 -13.85 2.92 -5.92
CA ALA A 64 -14.62 4.16 -5.81
C ALA A 64 -15.49 4.17 -4.55
N ASN A 65 -16.21 3.08 -4.27
CA ASN A 65 -17.04 2.94 -3.09
C ASN A 65 -16.21 2.97 -1.80
N ALA A 66 -15.03 2.36 -1.79
CA ALA A 66 -14.12 2.45 -0.66
C ALA A 66 -13.70 3.89 -0.36
N MET A 67 -13.43 4.70 -1.40
CA MET A 67 -13.09 6.11 -1.23
C MET A 67 -14.27 6.94 -0.74
N ILE A 68 -15.47 6.71 -1.27
CA ILE A 68 -16.70 7.39 -0.84
C ILE A 68 -17.02 7.02 0.63
N LYS A 69 -16.96 5.74 0.98
CA LYS A 69 -17.19 5.25 2.34
C LYS A 69 -16.23 5.85 3.36
N ASN A 70 -14.98 6.10 2.95
CA ASN A 70 -13.97 6.73 3.82
C ASN A 70 -14.06 8.25 3.86
N ASP A 71 -15.05 8.88 3.21
CA ASP A 71 -15.17 10.35 3.12
C ASP A 71 -13.89 11.01 2.63
N THR A 72 -13.32 10.47 1.53
CA THR A 72 -11.99 10.80 1.04
C THR A 72 -11.90 12.23 0.53
N TRP A 73 -13.01 12.78 0.01
CA TRP A 73 -13.08 14.11 -0.62
C TRP A 73 -14.46 14.73 -0.48
N PHE A 74 -14.54 15.99 -0.83
CA PHE A 74 -15.80 16.70 -1.05
C PHE A 74 -15.67 17.65 -2.24
N GLU A 75 -16.82 18.03 -2.82
CA GLU A 75 -16.87 19.01 -3.90
C GLU A 75 -16.45 20.41 -3.43
N SER A 76 -15.67 21.10 -4.24
CA SER A 76 -15.23 22.48 -3.97
C SER A 76 -14.96 23.22 -5.27
N GLU A 77 -15.09 24.55 -5.24
CA GLU A 77 -14.50 25.39 -6.27
C GLU A 77 -12.97 25.35 -6.15
N LEU A 78 -12.26 25.47 -7.26
CA LEU A 78 -10.80 25.59 -7.24
C LEU A 78 -10.41 27.02 -6.87
N PRO A 79 -9.76 27.27 -5.72
CA PRO A 79 -9.38 28.60 -5.31
C PRO A 79 -8.39 29.24 -6.30
N LYS A 80 -8.47 30.55 -6.45
CA LYS A 80 -7.60 31.31 -7.34
C LYS A 80 -6.12 31.09 -6.94
N GLY A 81 -5.31 30.68 -7.91
CA GLY A 81 -3.88 30.41 -7.71
C GLY A 81 -3.54 28.98 -7.27
N LYS A 82 -4.53 28.17 -6.90
CA LYS A 82 -4.31 26.75 -6.63
C LYS A 82 -4.38 25.92 -7.91
N LYS A 83 -3.72 24.78 -7.91
CA LYS A 83 -3.74 23.79 -9.00
C LYS A 83 -4.38 22.51 -8.52
N ALA A 84 -5.21 21.88 -9.36
CA ALA A 84 -5.73 20.56 -9.08
C ALA A 84 -4.84 19.50 -9.74
N VAL A 85 -4.54 18.44 -9.01
CA VAL A 85 -3.85 17.25 -9.55
C VAL A 85 -4.82 16.44 -10.41
N THR A 86 -4.30 15.75 -11.39
CA THR A 86 -5.06 14.72 -12.11
C THR A 86 -4.86 13.36 -11.47
N SER A 87 -5.68 12.41 -11.84
CA SER A 87 -5.56 11.03 -11.38
C SER A 87 -5.59 10.05 -12.56
N LYS A 88 -5.29 8.79 -12.28
CA LYS A 88 -5.45 7.68 -13.22
C LYS A 88 -5.85 6.42 -12.48
N TRP A 89 -6.61 5.56 -13.15
CA TRP A 89 -6.84 4.20 -12.72
C TRP A 89 -5.64 3.32 -13.07
N ILE A 90 -5.21 2.50 -12.11
CA ILE A 90 -4.18 1.47 -12.32
C ILE A 90 -4.84 0.12 -12.12
N PHE A 91 -4.70 -0.73 -13.10
CA PHE A 91 -5.28 -2.07 -13.16
C PHE A 91 -4.19 -3.11 -12.89
N THR A 92 -4.50 -4.12 -12.09
CA THR A 92 -3.55 -5.18 -11.73
C THR A 92 -4.32 -6.49 -11.54
N ILE A 93 -3.77 -7.59 -12.02
CA ILE A 93 -4.27 -8.93 -11.75
C ILE A 93 -3.48 -9.50 -10.56
N LYS A 94 -4.19 -10.03 -9.57
CA LYS A 94 -3.60 -10.77 -8.46
C LYS A 94 -3.73 -12.25 -8.74
N TYR A 95 -2.67 -12.99 -8.45
CA TYR A 95 -2.60 -14.42 -8.68
C TYR A 95 -2.46 -15.17 -7.37
N LEU A 96 -3.06 -16.35 -7.29
CA LEU A 96 -2.84 -17.33 -6.23
C LEU A 96 -1.45 -17.97 -6.39
N PRO A 97 -0.93 -18.65 -5.35
CA PRO A 97 0.36 -19.33 -5.42
C PRO A 97 0.46 -20.43 -6.50
N ASP A 98 -0.67 -20.95 -6.95
CA ASP A 98 -0.77 -21.93 -8.03
C ASP A 98 -0.74 -21.31 -9.44
N GLY A 99 -0.70 -19.97 -9.53
CA GLY A 99 -0.68 -19.22 -10.78
C GLY A 99 -2.06 -18.92 -11.38
N THR A 100 -3.14 -19.35 -10.75
CA THR A 100 -4.49 -18.98 -11.16
C THR A 100 -4.83 -17.55 -10.75
N ILE A 101 -5.76 -16.91 -11.45
CA ILE A 101 -6.20 -15.55 -11.11
C ILE A 101 -7.00 -15.60 -9.82
N ASP A 102 -6.52 -14.87 -8.79
CA ASP A 102 -7.25 -14.63 -7.55
C ASP A 102 -8.33 -13.57 -7.78
N ARG A 103 -7.91 -12.38 -8.22
CA ARG A 103 -8.81 -11.25 -8.47
C ARG A 103 -8.18 -10.17 -9.32
N LYS A 104 -9.04 -9.39 -9.97
CA LYS A 104 -8.67 -8.11 -10.59
C LYS A 104 -8.70 -7.03 -9.52
N LYS A 105 -7.68 -6.17 -9.48
CA LYS A 105 -7.55 -5.10 -8.51
C LYS A 105 -7.28 -3.78 -9.21
N THR A 106 -8.13 -2.81 -8.90
CA THR A 106 -8.01 -1.44 -9.39
C THR A 106 -7.55 -0.53 -8.26
N ARG A 107 -6.77 0.50 -8.59
CA ARG A 107 -6.41 1.59 -7.69
C ARG A 107 -6.55 2.92 -8.39
N LEU A 108 -7.13 3.89 -7.68
CA LEU A 108 -7.07 5.29 -8.09
C LEU A 108 -5.78 5.91 -7.59
N VAL A 109 -4.99 6.48 -8.50
CA VAL A 109 -3.68 7.05 -8.19
C VAL A 109 -3.62 8.49 -8.64
N ALA A 110 -3.37 9.43 -7.72
CA ALA A 110 -3.12 10.82 -8.05
C ALA A 110 -1.78 10.98 -8.78
N ARG A 111 -1.70 11.93 -9.71
CA ARG A 111 -0.45 12.28 -10.38
C ARG A 111 0.33 13.31 -9.57
N GLY A 112 0.71 12.94 -8.35
CA GLY A 112 1.41 13.82 -7.40
C GLY A 112 2.79 14.30 -7.84
N TYR A 113 3.33 13.78 -8.95
CA TYR A 113 4.56 14.31 -9.54
C TYR A 113 4.40 15.75 -10.07
N THR A 114 3.16 16.22 -10.25
CA THR A 114 2.86 17.61 -10.62
C THR A 114 2.81 18.55 -9.42
N GLN A 115 2.83 18.02 -8.20
CA GLN A 115 2.82 18.84 -6.98
C GLN A 115 4.13 19.57 -6.77
N THR A 116 4.03 20.83 -6.32
CA THR A 116 5.16 21.74 -6.06
C THR A 116 5.40 21.85 -4.56
N TYR A 117 6.66 21.66 -4.13
CA TYR A 117 7.05 21.87 -2.73
C TYR A 117 6.81 23.32 -2.29
N GLY A 118 6.27 23.50 -1.10
CA GLY A 118 5.94 24.80 -0.52
C GLY A 118 4.58 25.37 -0.94
N GLU A 119 3.97 24.83 -2.01
CA GLU A 119 2.63 25.22 -2.50
C GLU A 119 1.59 24.14 -2.23
N ASP A 120 1.89 22.89 -2.61
CA ASP A 120 0.97 21.75 -2.55
C ASP A 120 1.28 20.81 -1.39
N TYR A 121 2.50 20.85 -0.86
CA TYR A 121 2.93 20.09 0.31
C TYR A 121 4.17 20.72 0.95
N ILE A 122 4.29 20.53 2.27
CA ILE A 122 5.45 21.01 3.04
C ILE A 122 6.37 19.83 3.38
N ASP A 123 5.80 18.68 3.69
CA ASP A 123 6.56 17.52 4.19
C ASP A 123 6.02 16.21 3.59
N THR A 124 6.94 15.36 3.15
CA THR A 124 6.59 14.08 2.50
C THR A 124 7.23 12.88 3.16
N PHE A 125 8.21 13.10 4.02
CA PHE A 125 8.98 12.00 4.58
C PHE A 125 8.15 11.20 5.58
N ALA A 126 8.03 9.90 5.32
CA ALA A 126 7.58 8.90 6.28
C ALA A 126 8.76 7.98 6.62
N PRO A 127 8.92 7.59 7.89
CA PRO A 127 9.90 6.58 8.23
C PRO A 127 9.64 5.28 7.48
N VAL A 128 10.71 4.64 7.03
CA VAL A 128 10.68 3.30 6.43
C VAL A 128 11.54 2.39 7.29
N ALA A 129 11.03 1.20 7.60
CA ALA A 129 11.70 0.25 8.48
C ALA A 129 13.12 -0.06 7.99
N LYS A 130 14.09 0.11 8.88
CA LYS A 130 15.49 -0.18 8.57
C LYS A 130 15.69 -1.68 8.51
N LEU A 131 16.44 -2.16 7.52
CA LEU A 131 16.72 -3.58 7.35
C LEU A 131 17.37 -4.21 8.61
N HIS A 132 18.21 -3.45 9.32
CA HIS A 132 18.81 -3.90 10.57
C HIS A 132 17.76 -4.10 11.66
N THR A 133 16.77 -3.19 11.79
CA THR A 133 15.67 -3.32 12.75
C THR A 133 14.84 -4.56 12.47
N ILE A 134 14.49 -4.79 11.19
CA ILE A 134 13.76 -5.98 10.75
C ILE A 134 14.52 -7.25 11.17
N ARG A 135 15.82 -7.33 10.85
CA ARG A 135 16.67 -8.48 11.19
C ARG A 135 16.77 -8.72 12.70
N ILE A 136 16.92 -7.66 13.50
CA ILE A 136 16.98 -7.76 14.96
C ILE A 136 15.66 -8.31 15.51
N VAL A 137 14.50 -7.74 15.09
CA VAL A 137 13.18 -8.17 15.55
C VAL A 137 12.93 -9.63 15.18
N LEU A 138 13.23 -10.04 13.93
CA LEU A 138 13.09 -11.43 13.50
C LEU A 138 14.03 -12.37 14.26
N SER A 139 15.29 -11.97 14.51
CA SER A 139 16.25 -12.76 15.28
C SER A 139 15.79 -12.94 16.73
N LEU A 140 15.28 -11.91 17.38
CA LEU A 140 14.71 -12.00 18.72
C LEU A 140 13.51 -12.93 18.74
N ALA A 141 12.58 -12.80 17.80
CA ALA A 141 11.41 -13.65 17.72
C ALA A 141 11.77 -15.14 17.62
N VAL A 142 12.75 -15.48 16.75
CA VAL A 142 13.21 -16.86 16.58
C VAL A 142 13.91 -17.38 17.82
N ASN A 143 14.83 -16.59 18.42
CA ASN A 143 15.61 -17.05 19.58
C ASN A 143 14.82 -17.13 20.88
N LEU A 144 13.76 -16.34 21.00
CA LEU A 144 12.88 -16.31 22.17
C LEU A 144 11.57 -17.07 21.97
N GLU A 145 11.45 -17.78 20.84
CA GLU A 145 10.26 -18.55 20.45
C GLU A 145 8.98 -17.70 20.45
N TRP A 146 9.09 -16.42 20.07
CA TRP A 146 7.94 -15.53 19.93
C TRP A 146 7.21 -15.81 18.63
N GLU A 147 5.90 -15.81 18.68
CA GLU A 147 5.07 -15.90 17.48
C GLU A 147 5.28 -14.66 16.60
N LEU A 148 5.17 -14.85 15.29
CA LEU A 148 5.37 -13.83 14.27
C LEU A 148 4.11 -13.72 13.41
N TRP A 149 3.52 -12.53 13.40
CA TRP A 149 2.33 -12.21 12.64
C TRP A 149 2.64 -11.12 11.62
N GLN A 150 2.17 -11.31 10.40
CA GLN A 150 2.17 -10.27 9.37
C GLN A 150 0.73 -9.85 9.10
N MET A 151 0.51 -8.55 9.08
CA MET A 151 -0.77 -7.93 8.79
C MET A 151 -0.60 -6.92 7.65
N ASP A 152 -1.54 -6.90 6.71
CA ASP A 152 -1.66 -5.89 5.66
C ASP A 152 -2.83 -4.96 6.01
N VAL A 153 -2.59 -3.65 6.02
CA VAL A 153 -3.63 -2.66 6.31
C VAL A 153 -4.36 -2.31 5.02
N LYS A 154 -5.59 -2.80 4.90
CA LYS A 154 -6.43 -2.49 3.74
C LYS A 154 -6.65 -0.97 3.62
N ASN A 155 -6.31 -0.42 2.45
CA ASN A 155 -6.48 1.00 2.15
C ASN A 155 -5.79 1.93 3.18
N ALA A 156 -4.57 1.60 3.57
CA ALA A 156 -3.81 2.31 4.60
C ALA A 156 -3.79 3.83 4.40
N PHE A 157 -3.55 4.30 3.19
CA PHE A 157 -3.50 5.74 2.92
C PHE A 157 -4.84 6.44 3.17
N LEU A 158 -5.98 5.79 2.90
CA LEU A 158 -7.30 6.38 3.17
C LEU A 158 -7.59 6.62 4.66
N GLN A 159 -6.76 6.06 5.55
CA GLN A 159 -6.83 6.35 7.00
C GLN A 159 -6.08 7.63 7.37
N GLY A 160 -5.12 8.07 6.52
CA GLY A 160 -4.34 9.29 6.74
C GLY A 160 -5.13 10.54 6.38
N GLU A 161 -5.21 11.50 7.28
CA GLU A 161 -5.82 12.81 7.05
C GLU A 161 -4.80 13.76 6.42
N LEU A 162 -5.23 14.54 5.43
CA LEU A 162 -4.40 15.55 4.80
C LEU A 162 -4.55 16.88 5.55
N GLU A 163 -3.43 17.42 6.02
CA GLU A 163 -3.36 18.76 6.61
C GLU A 163 -3.28 19.84 5.51
N ASP A 164 -2.62 19.49 4.41
CA ASP A 164 -2.49 20.37 3.24
C ASP A 164 -3.78 20.44 2.42
N GLU A 165 -4.01 21.59 1.79
CA GLU A 165 -5.11 21.76 0.83
C GLU A 165 -4.75 21.16 -0.53
N VAL A 166 -5.25 19.95 -0.80
CA VAL A 166 -5.05 19.27 -2.08
C VAL A 166 -6.35 19.21 -2.86
N TYR A 167 -6.31 19.67 -4.09
CA TYR A 167 -7.42 19.65 -5.03
C TYR A 167 -7.12 18.66 -6.15
N MET A 168 -8.13 17.92 -6.57
CA MET A 168 -8.03 16.91 -7.62
C MET A 168 -9.20 17.05 -8.59
N TYR A 169 -8.92 16.98 -9.88
CA TYR A 169 -9.97 16.84 -10.88
C TYR A 169 -10.72 15.51 -10.67
N PRO A 170 -12.04 15.48 -10.90
CA PRO A 170 -12.79 14.23 -10.80
C PRO A 170 -12.11 13.14 -11.65
N PRO A 171 -11.97 11.93 -11.08
CA PRO A 171 -11.42 10.80 -11.84
C PRO A 171 -12.32 10.42 -13.03
N PRO A 172 -11.77 9.83 -14.10
CA PRO A 172 -12.57 9.30 -15.19
C PRO A 172 -13.69 8.37 -14.69
N GLY A 173 -14.94 8.65 -15.10
CA GLY A 173 -16.15 7.95 -14.68
C GLY A 173 -16.78 8.43 -13.38
N LEU A 174 -16.17 9.37 -12.68
CA LEU A 174 -16.68 9.98 -11.45
C LEU A 174 -16.96 11.49 -11.61
N GLU A 175 -17.06 11.98 -12.84
CA GLU A 175 -17.33 13.39 -13.16
C GLU A 175 -18.67 13.87 -12.60
N HIS A 176 -19.61 12.96 -12.43
CA HIS A 176 -20.94 13.22 -11.86
C HIS A 176 -20.92 13.59 -10.37
N LEU A 177 -19.79 13.39 -9.68
CA LEU A 177 -19.62 13.75 -8.25
C LEU A 177 -19.47 15.26 -8.02
N VAL A 178 -19.27 16.03 -9.05
CA VAL A 178 -19.08 17.49 -8.95
C VAL A 178 -19.88 18.23 -10.03
N GLN A 179 -20.23 19.48 -9.73
CA GLN A 179 -20.79 20.39 -10.74
C GLN A 179 -19.74 20.77 -11.79
N PRO A 180 -20.14 21.09 -13.02
CA PRO A 180 -19.22 21.54 -14.07
C PRO A 180 -18.34 22.71 -13.60
N GLY A 181 -17.03 22.54 -13.69
CA GLY A 181 -16.03 23.52 -13.27
C GLY A 181 -15.52 23.36 -11.85
N ASN A 182 -16.17 22.55 -11.01
CA ASN A 182 -15.71 22.23 -9.66
C ASN A 182 -14.68 21.09 -9.66
N VAL A 183 -14.03 20.95 -8.53
CA VAL A 183 -12.99 19.94 -8.26
C VAL A 183 -13.31 19.20 -6.96
N LEU A 184 -12.59 18.12 -6.70
CA LEU A 184 -12.61 17.40 -5.43
C LEU A 184 -11.52 17.98 -4.52
N ARG A 185 -11.87 18.44 -3.32
CA ARG A 185 -10.92 18.74 -2.26
C ARG A 185 -10.71 17.47 -1.44
N LEU A 186 -9.46 17.01 -1.38
CA LEU A 186 -9.11 15.78 -0.67
C LEU A 186 -9.01 16.02 0.83
N LYS A 187 -9.67 15.19 1.63
CA LYS A 187 -9.54 15.11 3.10
C LYS A 187 -8.56 14.02 3.52
N LYS A 188 -8.51 12.94 2.73
CA LYS A 188 -7.72 11.75 3.02
C LYS A 188 -6.61 11.56 2.00
N ALA A 189 -5.54 10.96 2.46
CA ALA A 189 -4.43 10.59 1.59
C ALA A 189 -4.86 9.48 0.61
N ILE A 190 -4.42 9.61 -0.64
CA ILE A 190 -4.61 8.60 -1.68
C ILE A 190 -3.27 8.23 -2.31
N TYR A 191 -3.22 7.09 -3.00
CA TYR A 191 -2.02 6.69 -3.72
C TYR A 191 -1.55 7.78 -4.70
N GLY A 192 -0.23 7.98 -4.76
CA GLY A 192 0.42 8.87 -5.72
C GLY A 192 0.66 10.31 -5.24
N LEU A 193 -0.01 10.79 -4.18
CA LEU A 193 0.35 12.09 -3.58
C LEU A 193 1.69 12.01 -2.85
N LYS A 194 2.44 13.09 -2.86
CA LYS A 194 3.74 13.19 -2.20
C LYS A 194 3.66 12.99 -0.68
N GLN A 195 2.64 13.52 -0.03
CA GLN A 195 2.45 13.49 1.42
C GLN A 195 1.68 12.28 1.94
N SER A 196 1.14 11.41 1.07
CA SER A 196 0.32 10.27 1.51
C SER A 196 1.01 9.31 2.48
N PRO A 197 2.29 8.92 2.25
CA PRO A 197 2.98 8.06 3.20
C PRO A 197 3.10 8.67 4.60
N ARG A 198 3.36 9.99 4.67
CA ARG A 198 3.47 10.71 5.94
C ARG A 198 2.12 10.82 6.66
N ALA A 199 1.06 11.18 5.94
CA ALA A 199 -0.28 11.30 6.51
C ALA A 199 -0.73 9.97 7.14
N TRP A 200 -0.52 8.86 6.45
CA TRP A 200 -0.78 7.53 6.98
C TRP A 200 0.07 7.20 8.21
N TYR A 201 1.40 7.41 8.12
CA TYR A 201 2.29 7.14 9.25
C TYR A 201 1.91 7.97 10.49
N ASN A 202 1.57 9.25 10.33
CA ASN A 202 1.14 10.11 11.42
C ASN A 202 -0.13 9.57 12.09
N LYS A 203 -1.13 9.17 11.30
CA LYS A 203 -2.37 8.56 11.81
C LYS A 203 -2.09 7.29 12.61
N LEU A 204 -1.29 6.39 12.05
CA LEU A 204 -0.92 5.14 12.70
C LEU A 204 -0.13 5.39 13.99
N SER A 205 0.89 6.25 13.94
CA SER A 205 1.73 6.60 15.11
C SER A 205 0.88 7.21 16.23
N THR A 206 -0.01 8.13 15.91
CA THR A 206 -0.91 8.74 16.89
C THR A 206 -1.84 7.69 17.52
N THR A 207 -2.39 6.79 16.71
CA THR A 207 -3.27 5.72 17.18
C THR A 207 -2.53 4.75 18.11
N LEU A 208 -1.32 4.34 17.74
CA LEU A 208 -0.49 3.43 18.55
C LEU A 208 -0.05 4.09 19.85
N ASN A 209 0.39 5.35 19.81
CA ASN A 209 0.76 6.11 21.02
C ASN A 209 -0.44 6.26 21.97
N GLY A 210 -1.63 6.52 21.44
CA GLY A 210 -2.87 6.59 22.23
C GLY A 210 -3.25 5.26 22.90
N ARG A 211 -2.72 4.14 22.40
CA ARG A 211 -2.87 2.79 22.99
C ARG A 211 -1.70 2.39 23.90
N GLY A 212 -0.78 3.30 24.18
CA GLY A 212 0.35 3.08 25.10
C GLY A 212 1.61 2.52 24.44
N PHE A 213 1.61 2.29 23.13
CA PHE A 213 2.84 1.94 22.45
C PHE A 213 3.84 3.09 22.48
N LYS A 214 5.10 2.76 22.67
CA LYS A 214 6.22 3.70 22.62
C LYS A 214 6.99 3.52 21.31
N LYS A 215 7.16 4.61 20.61
CA LYS A 215 7.97 4.65 19.39
C LYS A 215 9.45 4.60 19.74
N SER A 216 10.24 3.80 19.03
CA SER A 216 11.68 3.72 19.19
C SER A 216 12.36 4.99 18.66
N GLU A 217 13.35 5.51 19.39
CA GLU A 217 14.17 6.65 18.98
C GLU A 217 15.15 6.28 17.84
N LEU A 218 15.56 5.01 17.76
CA LEU A 218 16.52 4.55 16.76
C LEU A 218 15.89 4.22 15.42
N ASP A 219 14.64 3.76 15.44
CA ASP A 219 13.86 3.48 14.24
C ASP A 219 12.39 3.80 14.55
N HIS A 220 11.92 4.88 14.00
CA HIS A 220 10.56 5.38 14.25
C HIS A 220 9.45 4.44 13.74
N THR A 221 9.78 3.41 12.98
CA THR A 221 8.82 2.40 12.52
C THR A 221 8.65 1.25 13.51
N LEU A 222 9.51 1.15 14.52
CA LEU A 222 9.40 0.19 15.60
C LEU A 222 8.65 0.79 16.77
N PHE A 223 7.56 0.15 17.15
CA PHE A 223 6.75 0.48 18.34
C PHE A 223 6.78 -0.68 19.31
N THR A 224 6.87 -0.39 20.59
CA THR A 224 6.88 -1.40 21.66
C THR A 224 5.84 -1.06 22.72
N LEU A 225 5.18 -2.08 23.23
CA LEU A 225 4.28 -1.97 24.39
C LEU A 225 4.72 -2.98 25.45
N THR A 226 5.05 -2.49 26.63
CA THR A 226 5.32 -3.34 27.78
C THR A 226 4.04 -3.52 28.59
N THR A 227 3.66 -4.76 28.81
CA THR A 227 2.49 -5.16 29.58
C THR A 227 2.95 -5.90 30.84
N PRO A 228 2.06 -6.18 31.81
CA PRO A 228 2.41 -7.04 32.96
C PRO A 228 2.84 -8.46 32.57
N SER A 229 2.36 -8.97 31.43
CA SER A 229 2.65 -10.30 30.91
C SER A 229 3.86 -10.37 29.96
N GLY A 230 4.37 -9.22 29.49
CA GLY A 230 5.53 -9.26 28.60
C GLY A 230 5.70 -7.98 27.76
N ILE A 231 6.20 -8.20 26.56
CA ILE A 231 6.44 -7.13 25.58
C ILE A 231 5.78 -7.48 24.23
N ILE A 232 5.27 -6.46 23.57
CA ILE A 232 4.76 -6.52 22.20
C ILE A 232 5.63 -5.59 21.36
N CYS A 233 6.14 -6.09 20.25
CA CYS A 233 6.90 -5.36 19.25
C CYS A 233 6.07 -5.28 17.97
N LEU A 234 5.90 -4.08 17.44
CA LEU A 234 5.18 -3.80 16.22
C LEU A 234 6.10 -3.03 15.28
N LEU A 235 6.40 -3.60 14.12
CA LEU A 235 7.26 -3.01 13.12
C LEU A 235 6.44 -2.68 11.87
N VAL A 236 6.48 -1.42 11.46
CA VAL A 236 5.67 -0.88 10.35
C VAL A 236 6.52 -0.72 9.10
N TYR A 237 6.07 -1.30 7.99
CA TYR A 237 6.65 -1.08 6.68
C TYR A 237 5.55 -0.67 5.68
N VAL A 238 5.28 0.63 5.62
CA VAL A 238 4.20 1.25 4.83
C VAL A 238 2.83 0.70 5.26
N ASP A 239 2.24 -0.21 4.51
CA ASP A 239 0.96 -0.90 4.76
C ASP A 239 1.13 -2.28 5.40
N ASP A 240 2.34 -2.84 5.39
CA ASP A 240 2.68 -4.08 6.08
C ASP A 240 3.09 -3.83 7.53
N ILE A 241 2.57 -4.63 8.44
CA ILE A 241 2.90 -4.58 9.87
C ILE A 241 3.33 -5.98 10.32
N ILE A 242 4.51 -6.06 10.94
CA ILE A 242 4.99 -7.26 11.62
C ILE A 242 4.74 -7.07 13.12
N ILE A 243 4.11 -8.06 13.74
CA ILE A 243 3.83 -8.09 15.18
C ILE A 243 4.49 -9.33 15.78
N THR A 244 5.20 -9.14 16.89
CA THR A 244 5.82 -10.22 17.67
C THR A 244 5.96 -9.82 19.13
N GLY A 245 6.29 -10.74 20.00
CA GLY A 245 6.51 -10.46 21.41
C GLY A 245 6.19 -11.65 22.32
N SER A 246 6.45 -11.48 23.62
CA SER A 246 6.17 -12.52 24.63
C SER A 246 4.75 -12.45 25.19
N ASP A 247 3.97 -11.41 24.87
CA ASP A 247 2.58 -11.27 25.31
C ASP A 247 1.60 -11.76 24.24
N CYS A 248 1.13 -13.00 24.40
CA CYS A 248 0.18 -13.64 23.46
C CYS A 248 -1.28 -13.18 23.63
N LEU A 249 -1.62 -12.39 24.66
CA LEU A 249 -3.01 -11.99 24.93
C LEU A 249 -3.59 -11.08 23.85
N LEU A 250 -2.76 -10.37 23.11
CA LEU A 250 -3.21 -9.52 22.00
C LEU A 250 -3.74 -10.31 20.79
N TYR A 251 -3.32 -11.58 20.66
CA TYR A 251 -3.73 -12.47 19.57
C TYR A 251 -5.07 -13.18 19.83
N THR A 252 -5.53 -13.15 21.08
CA THR A 252 -6.85 -13.70 21.47
C THR A 252 -7.96 -12.65 21.46
N SER A 253 -7.62 -11.37 21.27
CA SER A 253 -8.62 -10.32 21.04
C SER A 253 -9.22 -10.47 19.63
N PRO A 254 -10.52 -10.16 19.48
CA PRO A 254 -11.15 -10.21 18.16
C PRO A 254 -10.35 -9.40 17.15
N SER A 255 -10.19 -9.95 15.95
CA SER A 255 -9.44 -9.35 14.84
C SER A 255 -9.84 -7.88 14.65
N PRO A 256 -8.93 -6.97 14.24
CA PRO A 256 -9.31 -5.63 13.81
C PRO A 256 -10.40 -5.59 12.73
N ARG A 257 -10.69 -6.72 12.08
CA ARG A 257 -11.86 -6.88 11.20
C ARG A 257 -13.19 -6.74 11.94
N ASP A 258 -13.22 -7.05 13.24
CA ASP A 258 -14.45 -7.00 14.05
C ASP A 258 -14.76 -5.58 14.54
N TYR A 259 -13.77 -4.68 14.55
CA TYR A 259 -13.94 -3.25 14.86
C TYR A 259 -14.26 -2.37 13.66
N ALA A 260 -14.16 -2.89 12.44
CA ALA A 260 -14.50 -2.16 11.22
C ALA A 260 -15.96 -2.38 10.77
N ALA A 261 -16.72 -3.17 11.55
CA ALA A 261 -18.12 -3.53 11.27
C ALA A 261 -19.12 -2.93 12.28
N SER A 262 -18.65 -2.07 13.20
CA SER A 262 -19.51 -1.33 14.16
C SER A 262 -19.48 0.17 13.89
#